data_beab6b22ff9ea3b607560a89f1687dae
#
_entry.id   beab6b22ff9ea3b607560a89f1687dae
#
_cell.length_a   1.000
_cell.length_b   1.000
_cell.length_c   1.000
_cell.angle_alpha   90.00
_cell.angle_beta   90.00
_cell.angle_gamma   90.00
#
_symmetry.space_group_name_H-M   'P 1'
#
loop_
_entity.id
_entity.type
_entity.pdbx_description
1 polymer ?
#
loop_
_entity_poly.entity_id
_entity_poly.type
_entity_poly.pdbx_seq_one_letter_code
_entity_poly.pdbx_strand_id
1 'polypeptide(L)'
;MAHRGETPEVQEVPPCFEQVFSCFQDTPRLKRMTSNIRFMSGDLIDSDIRVAKTLPSKYYTDEKWFRKILKSFKRTWQFVGLSDQFTSVITPIDHIGRVLNEPMVRVQDSESAQMLSNVCTHRGMVLCHERSDAKTLQCPYHGRTFNRDGTLKHMPG
;
A
#
# COMPACT_ATOMS: atom_id res chain seq x y z
N MET A 1 12.60 43.55 24.58
CA MET A 1 11.76 42.48 25.07
C MET A 1 11.87 41.33 24.06
N ALA A 2 12.60 40.27 24.42
CA ALA A 2 12.85 39.16 23.53
C ALA A 2 11.82 38.05 23.84
N HIS A 3 10.98 37.70 22.86
CA HIS A 3 10.11 36.54 22.93
C HIS A 3 10.97 35.29 22.84
N ARG A 4 11.01 34.50 23.92
CA ARG A 4 11.52 33.13 23.91
C ARG A 4 10.48 32.27 23.19
N GLY A 5 10.83 31.71 22.06
CA GLY A 5 10.03 30.70 21.37
C GLY A 5 10.03 29.40 22.19
N GLU A 6 8.87 28.95 22.56
CA GLU A 6 8.64 27.62 23.12
C GLU A 6 8.91 26.58 22.02
N THR A 7 9.75 25.62 22.31
CA THR A 7 9.96 24.44 21.47
C THR A 7 8.70 23.59 21.52
N PRO A 8 8.17 23.11 20.39
CA PRO A 8 6.99 22.24 20.42
C PRO A 8 7.32 20.92 21.14
N GLU A 9 6.47 20.58 22.08
CA GLU A 9 6.50 19.34 22.83
C GLU A 9 6.37 18.16 21.87
N VAL A 10 7.40 17.29 21.83
CA VAL A 10 7.38 16.07 21.02
C VAL A 10 6.36 15.13 21.64
N GLN A 11 5.22 14.96 20.99
CA GLN A 11 4.22 13.99 21.42
C GLN A 11 4.84 12.58 21.40
N GLU A 12 4.80 11.90 22.53
CA GLU A 12 5.23 10.50 22.63
C GLU A 12 4.43 9.61 21.68
N VAL A 13 5.14 8.83 20.88
CA VAL A 13 4.56 7.87 19.94
C VAL A 13 3.83 6.79 20.74
N PRO A 14 2.56 6.50 20.45
CA PRO A 14 1.80 5.51 21.23
C PRO A 14 2.43 4.11 21.13
N PRO A 15 2.39 3.30 22.20
CA PRO A 15 3.09 2.02 22.34
C PRO A 15 2.68 0.94 21.29
N CYS A 16 1.62 1.15 20.54
CA CYS A 16 1.23 0.25 19.45
C CYS A 16 2.25 0.24 18.29
N PHE A 17 3.10 1.25 18.16
CA PHE A 17 4.10 1.30 17.09
C PHE A 17 5.26 0.35 17.33
N GLU A 18 5.66 0.13 18.58
CA GLU A 18 6.73 -0.82 18.93
C GLU A 18 6.30 -2.29 18.75
N GLN A 19 5.04 -2.62 19.05
CA GLN A 19 4.52 -3.98 18.86
C GLN A 19 4.43 -4.37 17.36
N VAL A 20 4.11 -3.44 16.48
CA VAL A 20 4.11 -3.70 15.04
C VAL A 20 5.54 -3.95 14.53
N PHE A 21 6.54 -3.23 15.04
CA PHE A 21 7.94 -3.40 14.64
C PHE A 21 8.54 -4.73 15.13
N SER A 22 8.20 -5.17 16.35
CA SER A 22 8.72 -6.43 16.90
C SER A 22 8.16 -7.65 16.17
N CYS A 23 6.90 -7.60 15.75
CA CYS A 23 6.27 -8.67 14.97
C CYS A 23 6.88 -8.81 13.56
N PHE A 24 7.50 -7.73 13.03
CA PHE A 24 8.14 -7.72 11.71
C PHE A 24 9.56 -8.29 11.70
N GLN A 25 10.27 -8.29 12.83
CA GLN A 25 11.68 -8.72 12.87
C GLN A 25 11.88 -10.24 12.75
N ASP A 26 10.87 -11.05 13.05
CA ASP A 26 11.00 -12.51 13.15
C ASP A 26 10.42 -13.33 11.99
N THR A 27 9.90 -12.70 10.95
CA THR A 27 9.42 -13.46 9.80
C THR A 27 10.56 -13.87 8.86
N PRO A 28 10.73 -15.17 8.57
CA PRO A 28 11.79 -15.68 7.66
C PRO A 28 11.76 -15.05 6.28
N ARG A 29 10.61 -14.51 5.88
CA ARG A 29 10.37 -13.85 4.59
C ARG A 29 11.03 -12.47 4.50
N LEU A 30 11.13 -11.73 5.62
CA LEU A 30 11.78 -10.41 5.66
C LEU A 30 13.30 -10.54 5.62
N LYS A 31 13.87 -11.52 6.35
CA LYS A 31 15.33 -11.81 6.30
C LYS A 31 15.78 -12.16 4.88
N ARG A 32 14.93 -12.79 4.08
CA ARG A 32 15.21 -13.12 2.68
C ARG A 32 15.11 -11.92 1.73
N MET A 33 14.30 -10.90 2.09
CA MET A 33 14.17 -9.67 1.28
C MET A 33 15.31 -8.68 1.53
N THR A 34 15.82 -8.59 2.76
CA THR A 34 16.93 -7.68 3.09
C THR A 34 18.27 -8.18 2.54
N SER A 35 18.47 -9.50 2.37
CA SER A 35 19.71 -10.07 1.80
C SER A 35 19.87 -9.84 0.30
N ASN A 36 18.81 -9.44 -0.41
CA ASN A 36 18.82 -9.22 -1.87
C ASN A 36 18.83 -7.74 -2.29
N ILE A 37 18.83 -6.80 -1.34
CA ILE A 37 19.06 -5.38 -1.65
C ILE A 37 20.57 -5.19 -1.75
N ARG A 38 21.16 -5.62 -2.86
CA ARG A 38 22.48 -5.15 -3.28
C ARG A 38 22.33 -3.69 -3.70
N PHE A 39 22.59 -2.78 -2.77
CA PHE A 39 22.89 -1.41 -3.13
C PHE A 39 24.12 -1.45 -4.05
N MET A 40 23.98 -0.90 -5.24
CA MET A 40 25.11 -0.82 -6.17
C MET A 40 26.19 0.05 -5.51
N SER A 41 27.36 -0.55 -5.33
CA SER A 41 28.54 0.11 -4.77
C SER A 41 28.83 1.40 -5.54
N GLY A 42 28.74 2.55 -4.86
CA GLY A 42 29.10 3.87 -5.41
C GLY A 42 28.14 5.00 -5.12
N ASP A 43 26.85 4.73 -4.88
CA ASP A 43 25.83 5.76 -4.60
C ASP A 43 25.20 5.57 -3.21
N LEU A 44 26.00 5.13 -2.22
CA LEU A 44 25.51 4.94 -0.85
C LEU A 44 25.30 6.30 -0.18
N ILE A 45 24.19 6.41 0.53
CA ILE A 45 23.95 7.52 1.43
C ILE A 45 24.92 7.40 2.60
N ASP A 46 25.63 8.48 2.95
CA ASP A 46 26.53 8.51 4.09
C ASP A 46 25.76 8.18 5.37
N SER A 47 26.38 7.37 6.24
CA SER A 47 25.79 7.03 7.54
C SER A 47 25.78 8.22 8.51
N ASP A 48 26.67 9.20 8.33
CA ASP A 48 26.64 10.46 9.08
C ASP A 48 25.66 11.43 8.40
N ILE A 49 24.49 11.59 9.02
CA ILE A 49 23.41 12.46 8.51
C ILE A 49 23.86 13.93 8.33
N ARG A 50 24.89 14.38 9.04
CA ARG A 50 25.38 15.77 8.94
C ARG A 50 26.07 16.06 7.61
N VAL A 51 26.62 15.04 6.95
CA VAL A 51 27.33 15.12 5.67
C VAL A 51 26.62 14.35 4.55
N ALA A 52 25.59 13.56 4.90
CA ALA A 52 24.80 12.80 3.95
C ALA A 52 24.18 13.72 2.89
N LYS A 53 24.20 13.25 1.65
CA LYS A 53 23.54 13.89 0.51
C LYS A 53 22.40 13.03 0.02
N THR A 54 21.43 13.65 -0.64
CA THR A 54 20.37 12.92 -1.34
C THR A 54 20.97 12.08 -2.46
N LEU A 55 20.20 11.09 -2.91
CA LEU A 55 20.60 10.30 -4.08
C LEU A 55 20.84 11.23 -5.30
N PRO A 56 21.76 10.86 -6.21
CA PRO A 56 21.96 11.58 -7.47
C PRO A 56 20.65 11.75 -8.26
N SER A 57 20.53 12.85 -9.00
CA SER A 57 19.32 13.23 -9.76
C SER A 57 18.82 12.15 -10.70
N LYS A 58 19.71 11.31 -11.26
CA LYS A 58 19.36 10.16 -12.11
C LYS A 58 18.33 9.21 -11.51
N TYR A 59 18.28 9.09 -10.17
CA TYR A 59 17.32 8.22 -9.48
C TYR A 59 15.90 8.80 -9.47
N TYR A 60 15.77 10.10 -9.71
CA TYR A 60 14.50 10.82 -9.71
C TYR A 60 13.99 11.16 -11.11
N THR A 61 14.88 11.24 -12.11
CA THR A 61 14.55 11.76 -13.45
C THR A 61 14.72 10.76 -14.57
N ASP A 62 15.41 9.63 -14.35
CA ASP A 62 15.69 8.63 -15.38
C ASP A 62 14.57 7.55 -15.41
N GLU A 63 13.93 7.40 -16.56
CA GLU A 63 12.88 6.41 -16.84
C GLU A 63 13.30 4.97 -16.49
N LYS A 64 14.56 4.61 -16.74
CA LYS A 64 15.10 3.28 -16.44
C LYS A 64 15.11 3.01 -14.93
N TRP A 65 15.47 4.04 -14.12
CA TRP A 65 15.42 3.94 -12.67
C TRP A 65 13.98 3.90 -12.17
N PHE A 66 13.10 4.72 -12.70
CA PHE A 66 11.67 4.66 -12.38
C PHE A 66 11.10 3.26 -12.58
N ARG A 67 11.36 2.62 -13.71
CA ARG A 67 10.90 1.24 -13.98
C ARG A 67 11.49 0.21 -12.99
N LYS A 68 12.74 0.37 -12.56
CA LYS A 68 13.34 -0.49 -11.53
C LYS A 68 12.65 -0.29 -10.17
N ILE A 69 12.44 0.95 -9.77
CA ILE A 69 11.75 1.30 -8.51
C ILE A 69 10.32 0.74 -8.53
N LEU A 70 9.60 0.89 -9.63
CA LEU A 70 8.25 0.37 -9.78
C LEU A 70 8.17 -1.16 -9.62
N LYS A 71 9.16 -1.89 -10.13
CA LYS A 71 9.26 -3.35 -9.90
C LYS A 71 9.47 -3.70 -8.44
N SER A 72 10.28 -2.93 -7.73
CA SER A 72 10.47 -3.10 -6.28
C SER A 72 9.22 -2.74 -5.50
N PHE A 73 8.57 -1.64 -5.86
CA PHE A 73 7.31 -1.19 -5.28
C PHE A 73 6.24 -2.28 -5.31
N LYS A 74 6.09 -2.99 -6.44
CA LYS A 74 5.14 -4.11 -6.59
C LYS A 74 5.43 -5.32 -5.69
N ARG A 75 6.61 -5.39 -5.09
CA ARG A 75 7.08 -6.52 -4.26
C ARG A 75 7.25 -6.18 -2.79
N THR A 76 6.97 -4.95 -2.41
CA THR A 76 7.10 -4.46 -1.03
C THR A 76 5.73 -4.15 -0.44
N TRP A 77 5.67 -4.07 0.88
CA TRP A 77 4.48 -3.61 1.58
C TRP A 77 4.20 -2.15 1.23
N GLN A 78 2.92 -1.87 0.99
CA GLN A 78 2.46 -0.52 0.66
C GLN A 78 1.49 -0.05 1.72
N PHE A 79 1.64 1.21 2.14
CA PHE A 79 0.67 1.86 3.01
C PHE A 79 -0.60 2.20 2.22
N VAL A 80 -1.73 1.67 2.65
CA VAL A 80 -3.03 1.89 2.00
C VAL A 80 -3.93 2.87 2.75
N GLY A 81 -3.64 3.17 4.01
CA GLY A 81 -4.40 4.08 4.86
C GLY A 81 -4.42 3.63 6.32
N LEU A 82 -4.93 4.48 7.18
CA LEU A 82 -5.15 4.16 8.58
C LEU A 82 -6.45 3.36 8.74
N SER A 83 -6.52 2.47 9.73
CA SER A 83 -7.67 1.59 9.95
C SER A 83 -8.96 2.33 10.22
N ASP A 84 -8.91 3.48 10.90
CA ASP A 84 -10.04 4.35 11.20
C ASP A 84 -10.62 5.08 9.98
N GLN A 85 -9.84 5.19 8.90
CA GLN A 85 -10.29 5.76 7.63
C GLN A 85 -11.18 4.80 6.81
N PHE A 86 -11.17 3.51 7.14
CA PHE A 86 -11.94 2.48 6.45
C PHE A 86 -13.24 2.17 7.19
N THR A 87 -14.18 3.11 7.12
CA THR A 87 -15.49 3.03 7.79
C THR A 87 -16.49 2.10 7.09
N SER A 88 -16.25 1.77 5.81
CA SER A 88 -17.12 0.89 5.02
C SER A 88 -16.44 -0.45 4.74
N VAL A 89 -17.29 -1.48 4.56
CA VAL A 89 -16.86 -2.85 4.28
C VAL A 89 -16.08 -2.94 2.96
N ILE A 90 -16.54 -2.27 1.93
CA ILE A 90 -15.94 -2.24 0.60
C ILE A 90 -15.45 -0.81 0.34
N THR A 91 -14.15 -0.66 0.07
CA THR A 91 -13.52 0.64 -0.16
C THR A 91 -12.57 0.58 -1.35
N PRO A 92 -12.84 1.27 -2.46
CA PRO A 92 -11.88 1.43 -3.57
C PRO A 92 -10.60 2.12 -3.10
N ILE A 93 -9.46 1.69 -3.62
CA ILE A 93 -8.12 2.21 -3.28
C ILE A 93 -7.46 2.76 -4.54
N ASP A 94 -7.61 4.05 -4.78
CA ASP A 94 -7.20 4.68 -6.04
C ASP A 94 -5.70 4.96 -6.13
N HIS A 95 -5.09 5.44 -5.03
CA HIS A 95 -3.71 5.92 -5.05
C HIS A 95 -2.70 4.81 -5.39
N ILE A 96 -2.85 3.62 -4.83
CA ILE A 96 -2.01 2.46 -5.15
C ILE A 96 -2.39 1.88 -6.51
N GLY A 97 -3.67 1.80 -6.82
CA GLY A 97 -4.18 1.30 -8.08
C GLY A 97 -3.60 2.04 -9.28
N ARG A 98 -3.48 3.37 -9.20
CA ARG A 98 -2.86 4.19 -10.26
C ARG A 98 -1.38 3.86 -10.47
N VAL A 99 -0.61 3.69 -9.40
CA VAL A 99 0.83 3.36 -9.48
C VAL A 99 1.06 1.96 -10.03
N LEU A 100 0.21 1.01 -9.67
CA LEU A 100 0.31 -0.38 -10.11
C LEU A 100 -0.32 -0.61 -11.49
N ASN A 101 -1.10 0.35 -11.99
CA ASN A 101 -1.99 0.21 -13.14
C ASN A 101 -2.96 -0.98 -12.97
N GLU A 102 -3.46 -1.15 -11.75
CA GLU A 102 -4.39 -2.20 -11.35
C GLU A 102 -5.39 -1.60 -10.37
N PRO A 103 -6.65 -1.38 -10.75
CA PRO A 103 -7.68 -0.92 -9.81
C PRO A 103 -7.80 -1.88 -8.63
N MET A 104 -7.75 -1.35 -7.42
CA MET A 104 -7.77 -2.15 -6.19
C MET A 104 -9.00 -1.82 -5.36
N VAL A 105 -9.48 -2.80 -4.63
CA VAL A 105 -10.55 -2.64 -3.64
C VAL A 105 -10.16 -3.33 -2.34
N ARG A 106 -10.33 -2.61 -1.23
CA ARG A 106 -10.23 -3.19 0.11
C ARG A 106 -11.60 -3.72 0.52
N VAL A 107 -11.63 -4.96 0.96
CA VAL A 107 -12.84 -5.59 1.50
C VAL A 107 -12.57 -6.01 2.94
N GLN A 108 -13.42 -5.55 3.87
CA GLN A 108 -13.38 -5.93 5.28
C GLN A 108 -14.28 -7.14 5.49
N ASP A 109 -13.74 -8.17 6.08
CA ASP A 109 -14.52 -9.25 6.70
C ASP A 109 -14.51 -9.08 8.23
N SER A 110 -15.22 -9.93 8.96
CA SER A 110 -15.38 -9.86 10.42
C SER A 110 -14.03 -9.76 11.16
N GLU A 111 -13.00 -10.46 10.71
CA GLU A 111 -11.71 -10.56 11.41
C GLU A 111 -10.53 -10.01 10.61
N SER A 112 -10.67 -9.81 9.31
CA SER A 112 -9.54 -9.41 8.46
C SER A 112 -9.96 -8.47 7.33
N ALA A 113 -8.97 -7.75 6.78
CA ALA A 113 -9.14 -6.97 5.57
C ALA A 113 -8.34 -7.60 4.43
N GLN A 114 -8.95 -7.70 3.27
CA GLN A 114 -8.32 -8.21 2.05
C GLN A 114 -8.21 -7.11 1.00
N MET A 115 -7.16 -7.19 0.19
CA MET A 115 -6.98 -6.34 -0.99
C MET A 115 -7.23 -7.20 -2.22
N LEU A 116 -8.20 -6.83 -3.01
CA LEU A 116 -8.59 -7.53 -4.23
C LEU A 116 -8.38 -6.63 -5.45
N SER A 117 -8.23 -7.25 -6.62
CA SER A 117 -8.39 -6.54 -7.88
C SER A 117 -9.83 -6.06 -8.02
N ASN A 118 -10.02 -4.79 -8.31
CA ASN A 118 -11.33 -4.18 -8.50
C ASN A 118 -11.82 -4.33 -9.95
N VAL A 119 -11.43 -5.42 -10.61
CA VAL A 119 -11.68 -5.66 -12.03
C VAL A 119 -12.49 -6.93 -12.22
N CYS A 120 -13.61 -6.82 -12.93
CA CYS A 120 -14.44 -7.96 -13.30
C CYS A 120 -13.70 -8.90 -14.26
N THR A 121 -13.60 -10.17 -13.89
CA THR A 121 -12.94 -11.21 -14.71
C THR A 121 -13.67 -11.57 -16.01
N HIS A 122 -14.83 -10.93 -16.30
CA HIS A 122 -15.57 -11.14 -17.54
C HIS A 122 -15.01 -10.26 -18.69
N ARG A 123 -15.07 -8.94 -18.53
CA ARG A 123 -14.65 -7.96 -19.57
C ARG A 123 -13.90 -6.75 -19.01
N GLY A 124 -13.23 -6.89 -17.87
CA GLY A 124 -12.36 -5.86 -17.35
C GLY A 124 -13.06 -4.62 -16.77
N MET A 125 -14.39 -4.69 -16.52
CA MET A 125 -15.11 -3.58 -15.89
C MET A 125 -14.71 -3.41 -14.44
N VAL A 126 -14.53 -2.17 -13.98
CA VAL A 126 -14.32 -1.85 -12.57
C VAL A 126 -15.60 -2.21 -11.79
N LEU A 127 -15.43 -2.95 -10.68
CA LEU A 127 -16.55 -3.46 -9.88
C LEU A 127 -17.15 -2.41 -8.97
N CYS A 128 -16.31 -1.65 -8.26
CA CYS A 128 -16.72 -0.68 -7.26
C CYS A 128 -16.05 0.67 -7.52
N HIS A 129 -16.85 1.73 -7.64
CA HIS A 129 -16.38 3.10 -7.78
C HIS A 129 -16.47 3.88 -6.46
N GLU A 130 -17.34 3.46 -5.55
CA GLU A 130 -17.64 4.14 -4.31
C GLU A 130 -17.57 3.17 -3.12
N ARG A 131 -17.47 3.74 -1.91
CA ARG A 131 -17.53 2.98 -0.66
C ARG A 131 -18.91 2.37 -0.49
N SER A 132 -18.97 1.15 0.07
CA SER A 132 -20.21 0.40 0.22
C SER A 132 -20.12 -0.62 1.36
N ASP A 133 -21.26 -0.93 1.98
CA ASP A 133 -21.41 -2.00 2.96
C ASP A 133 -22.12 -3.23 2.37
N ALA A 134 -22.11 -3.35 1.05
CA ALA A 134 -22.74 -4.47 0.34
C ALA A 134 -22.13 -5.82 0.76
N LYS A 135 -22.95 -6.86 0.73
CA LYS A 135 -22.54 -8.23 1.06
C LYS A 135 -21.75 -8.92 -0.06
N THR A 136 -21.74 -8.33 -1.26
CA THR A 136 -21.12 -8.90 -2.46
C THR A 136 -20.62 -7.77 -3.35
N LEU A 137 -19.66 -8.11 -4.22
CA LEU A 137 -19.19 -7.23 -5.29
C LEU A 137 -19.96 -7.59 -6.57
N GLN A 138 -20.75 -6.66 -7.10
CA GLN A 138 -21.52 -6.90 -8.31
C GLN A 138 -21.03 -6.03 -9.46
N CYS A 139 -20.73 -6.66 -10.59
CA CYS A 139 -20.33 -5.96 -11.80
C CYS A 139 -21.50 -5.15 -12.36
N PRO A 140 -21.35 -3.82 -12.55
CA PRO A 140 -22.44 -2.98 -13.06
C PRO A 140 -22.76 -3.25 -14.54
N TYR A 141 -21.87 -3.97 -15.25
CA TYR A 141 -22.05 -4.21 -16.68
C TYR A 141 -23.04 -5.35 -16.97
N HIS A 142 -22.78 -6.57 -16.43
CA HIS A 142 -23.64 -7.74 -16.70
C HIS A 142 -24.09 -8.46 -15.43
N GLY A 143 -23.99 -7.82 -14.26
CA GLY A 143 -24.47 -8.39 -13.01
C GLY A 143 -23.64 -9.54 -12.44
N ARG A 144 -22.45 -9.84 -13.01
CA ARG A 144 -21.58 -10.86 -12.44
C ARG A 144 -21.26 -10.52 -10.99
N THR A 145 -21.47 -11.47 -10.08
CA THR A 145 -21.41 -11.25 -8.64
C THR A 145 -20.31 -12.09 -8.01
N PHE A 146 -19.53 -11.48 -7.13
CA PHE A 146 -18.45 -12.10 -6.38
C PHE A 146 -18.72 -12.00 -4.89
N ASN A 147 -18.25 -12.99 -4.14
CA ASN A 147 -18.18 -12.94 -2.69
C ASN A 147 -17.13 -11.91 -2.24
N ARG A 148 -17.11 -11.60 -0.93
CA ARG A 148 -16.13 -10.65 -0.35
C ARG A 148 -14.68 -11.15 -0.40
N ASP A 149 -14.47 -12.45 -0.53
CA ASP A 149 -13.16 -13.08 -0.73
C ASP A 149 -12.68 -13.06 -2.20
N GLY A 150 -13.48 -12.49 -3.11
CA GLY A 150 -13.20 -12.42 -4.54
C GLY A 150 -13.62 -13.66 -5.34
N THR A 151 -14.16 -14.69 -4.71
CA THR A 151 -14.66 -15.88 -5.41
C THR A 151 -15.94 -15.57 -6.19
N LEU A 152 -16.11 -16.21 -7.35
CA LEU A 152 -17.32 -16.06 -8.15
C LEU A 152 -18.52 -16.66 -7.41
N LYS A 153 -19.57 -15.86 -7.23
CA LYS A 153 -20.83 -16.28 -6.62
C LYS A 153 -21.90 -16.62 -7.66
N HIS A 154 -22.07 -15.75 -8.64
CA HIS A 154 -23.14 -15.90 -9.65
C HIS A 154 -22.77 -15.21 -10.95
N MET A 155 -23.15 -15.82 -12.06
CA MET A 155 -23.12 -15.22 -13.40
C MET A 155 -24.54 -15.31 -13.97
N PRO A 156 -25.18 -14.16 -14.24
CA PRO A 156 -26.45 -14.14 -14.97
C PRO A 156 -26.26 -14.77 -16.36
N GLY A 157 -27.23 -15.58 -16.77
CA GLY A 157 -27.27 -16.23 -18.07
C GLY A 157 -27.60 -15.25 -19.20
#